data_dc2e284e9268554700e9d72013bb6a2b
#
_entry.id   dc2e284e9268554700e9d72013bb6a2b
#
_cell.length_a   1.000
_cell.length_b   1.000
_cell.length_c   1.000
_cell.angle_alpha   90.00
_cell.angle_beta   90.00
_cell.angle_gamma   90.00
#
_symmetry.space_group_name_H-M   'P 1'
#
loop_
_entity.id
_entity.type
_entity.pdbx_description
1 polymer ?
#
loop_
_entity_poly.entity_id
_entity_poly.type
_entity_poly.pdbx_seq_one_letter_code
_entity_poly.pdbx_strand_id
1 'polypeptide(L)'
;MLVKSNRSIPRPLRAEHQGESQDALTFQMSRPPRHLPQGYSFHITLRCNSRQFLIAKGLRRDVLLAVLAKAQAKVPHRLYAVCLMANHLHLLIKPEDATQLPRLMHWFGWTSAMALNRLTGRCGHFWEARYYATAIAPKDHRRVLNTLRYIHANPKAAGVRKGFYDPYSNYGHYGRLASDGISEWHPSFLRLAPTLKGCSKRYERFCQRYRHHAKGASKCHWGSRMLKRLVESSRSNSNKKKRISPGQQQLPFAFDARLNQIPDEWYQVAVRFRRANGIRDGDRERSI
;
A
#
# COMPACT_ATOMS: atom_id res chain seq x y z
N MET A 1 73.58 38.38 40.96
CA MET A 1 73.59 38.55 39.50
C MET A 1 72.98 37.25 38.92
N LEU A 2 71.74 37.35 38.50
CA LEU A 2 70.97 36.20 37.98
C LEU A 2 70.90 36.28 36.45
N VAL A 3 71.48 35.31 35.78
CA VAL A 3 71.46 35.19 34.33
C VAL A 3 70.18 34.45 33.94
N LYS A 4 69.29 35.11 33.19
CA LYS A 4 68.07 34.50 32.61
C LYS A 4 68.46 33.76 31.32
N SER A 5 68.25 32.41 31.32
CA SER A 5 68.39 31.61 30.13
C SER A 5 67.05 31.59 29.38
N ASN A 6 67.03 32.05 28.15
CA ASN A 6 65.97 32.03 27.22
C ASN A 6 65.90 30.61 26.51
N ARG A 7 64.90 29.77 26.82
CA ARG A 7 64.65 28.58 26.06
C ARG A 7 63.45 28.81 25.10
N SER A 8 63.76 28.84 23.83
CA SER A 8 62.81 28.86 22.76
C SER A 8 62.07 27.47 22.62
N ILE A 9 60.78 27.50 22.66
CA ILE A 9 59.89 26.33 22.45
C ILE A 9 59.78 26.13 20.95
N PRO A 10 60.00 24.90 20.41
CA PRO A 10 59.76 24.62 19.00
C PRO A 10 58.25 24.50 18.72
N ARG A 11 57.79 25.08 17.61
CA ARG A 11 56.44 24.97 17.10
C ARG A 11 56.18 23.53 16.63
N PRO A 12 54.99 22.94 16.86
CA PRO A 12 54.62 21.67 16.31
C PRO A 12 54.39 21.77 14.80
N LEU A 13 54.92 20.83 14.08
CA LEU A 13 54.72 20.61 12.65
C LEU A 13 53.23 20.38 12.34
N ARG A 14 52.76 21.08 11.32
CA ARG A 14 51.41 20.93 10.76
C ARG A 14 51.28 19.52 10.16
N ALA A 15 50.42 18.69 10.73
CA ALA A 15 50.03 17.42 10.13
C ALA A 15 49.26 17.71 8.83
N GLU A 16 49.79 17.20 7.74
CA GLU A 16 49.10 17.15 6.44
C GLU A 16 47.92 16.22 6.58
N HIS A 17 46.71 16.75 6.51
CA HIS A 17 45.47 15.98 6.33
C HIS A 17 45.54 15.35 4.94
N GLN A 18 45.95 14.11 4.88
CA GLN A 18 45.71 13.24 3.72
C GLN A 18 44.20 13.06 3.55
N GLY A 19 43.73 13.28 2.33
CA GLY A 19 42.34 13.28 1.96
C GLY A 19 41.61 11.96 2.35
N GLU A 20 40.70 12.09 3.27
CA GLU A 20 39.66 11.09 3.45
C GLU A 20 38.77 11.13 2.21
N SER A 21 38.73 10.01 1.52
CA SER A 21 38.06 9.82 0.27
C SER A 21 36.56 10.20 0.36
N GLN A 22 36.10 11.05 -0.56
CA GLN A 22 34.69 11.45 -0.75
C GLN A 22 33.74 10.23 -1.00
N ASP A 23 34.28 9.03 -1.09
CA ASP A 23 33.53 7.79 -1.34
C ASP A 23 32.75 7.29 -0.13
N ALA A 24 33.11 7.70 1.09
CA ALA A 24 32.40 7.29 2.31
C ALA A 24 31.04 8.00 2.49
N LEU A 25 30.84 9.16 1.90
CA LEU A 25 29.59 9.96 2.04
C LEU A 25 28.48 9.52 1.07
N THR A 26 28.84 8.90 -0.05
CA THR A 26 27.86 8.42 -1.05
C THR A 26 27.19 7.11 -0.64
N PHE A 27 27.81 6.32 0.25
CA PHE A 27 27.25 5.04 0.69
C PHE A 27 26.12 5.17 1.73
N GLN A 28 26.00 6.31 2.39
CA GLN A 28 24.98 6.54 3.44
C GLN A 28 23.61 6.95 2.90
N MET A 29 23.45 7.24 1.61
CA MET A 29 22.18 7.67 1.01
C MET A 29 21.31 6.53 0.43
N SER A 30 21.82 5.31 0.34
CA SER A 30 21.03 4.18 -0.11
C SER A 30 20.24 3.58 1.05
N ARG A 31 18.91 3.43 0.85
CA ARG A 31 18.07 2.76 1.85
C ARG A 31 18.54 1.32 2.05
N PRO A 32 18.69 0.84 3.30
CA PRO A 32 19.16 -0.51 3.56
C PRO A 32 18.27 -1.55 2.86
N PRO A 33 18.84 -2.69 2.44
CA PRO A 33 18.08 -3.79 1.87
C PRO A 33 17.03 -4.30 2.89
N ARG A 34 15.89 -4.78 2.38
CA ARG A 34 14.86 -5.36 3.24
C ARG A 34 15.30 -6.71 3.78
N HIS A 35 15.03 -6.92 5.05
CA HIS A 35 15.12 -8.27 5.61
C HIS A 35 13.90 -9.08 5.15
N LEU A 36 14.13 -10.10 4.33
CA LEU A 36 13.11 -10.94 3.70
C LEU A 36 13.31 -12.41 4.11
N PRO A 37 12.93 -12.78 5.34
CA PRO A 37 13.11 -14.15 5.81
C PRO A 37 12.24 -15.14 5.05
N GLN A 38 12.80 -16.30 4.72
CA GLN A 38 12.11 -17.35 3.97
C GLN A 38 10.95 -17.96 4.78
N GLY A 39 9.86 -18.26 4.10
CA GLY A 39 8.66 -18.86 4.69
C GLY A 39 7.75 -17.92 5.47
N TYR A 40 8.10 -16.64 5.59
CA TYR A 40 7.31 -15.62 6.26
C TYR A 40 6.18 -15.10 5.38
N SER A 41 5.09 -14.62 6.02
CA SER A 41 4.08 -13.80 5.35
C SER A 41 4.46 -12.33 5.48
N PHE A 42 4.16 -11.54 4.47
CA PHE A 42 4.49 -10.11 4.44
C PHE A 42 3.22 -9.27 4.36
N HIS A 43 3.04 -8.39 5.34
CA HIS A 43 2.03 -7.34 5.25
C HIS A 43 2.61 -6.19 4.41
N ILE A 44 2.04 -6.00 3.24
CA ILE A 44 2.43 -5.00 2.27
C ILE A 44 1.48 -3.81 2.34
N THR A 45 2.05 -2.62 2.27
CA THR A 45 1.28 -1.38 2.06
C THR A 45 1.90 -0.61 0.89
N LEU A 46 1.07 -0.19 -0.04
CA LEU A 46 1.44 0.65 -1.17
C LEU A 46 0.47 1.83 -1.25
N ARG A 47 1.00 3.05 -1.36
CA ARG A 47 0.23 4.28 -1.29
C ARG A 47 0.35 5.09 -2.56
N CYS A 48 -0.76 5.73 -2.97
CA CYS A 48 -0.76 6.64 -4.10
C CYS A 48 0.07 7.89 -3.82
N ASN A 49 0.68 8.43 -4.87
CA ASN A 49 1.52 9.63 -4.80
C ASN A 49 0.77 10.79 -4.13
N SER A 50 1.48 11.51 -3.26
CA SER A 50 0.95 12.64 -2.47
C SER A 50 -0.36 12.30 -1.73
N ARG A 51 -0.59 11.03 -1.39
CA ARG A 51 -1.80 10.51 -0.71
C ARG A 51 -3.11 10.83 -1.45
N GLN A 52 -3.03 11.14 -2.73
CA GLN A 52 -4.21 11.44 -3.56
C GLN A 52 -5.13 10.22 -3.67
N PHE A 53 -6.44 10.45 -3.78
CA PHE A 53 -7.45 9.40 -3.91
C PHE A 53 -7.54 8.83 -5.33
N LEU A 54 -6.37 8.41 -5.87
CA LEU A 54 -6.24 7.99 -7.27
C LEU A 54 -6.97 6.68 -7.59
N ILE A 55 -7.25 5.86 -6.59
CA ILE A 55 -7.95 4.58 -6.73
C ILE A 55 -9.34 4.57 -6.06
N ALA A 56 -9.95 5.75 -5.89
CA ALA A 56 -11.30 5.87 -5.30
C ALA A 56 -12.40 5.26 -6.18
N LYS A 57 -12.29 5.36 -7.50
CA LYS A 57 -13.29 4.84 -8.45
C LYS A 57 -13.21 3.31 -8.58
N GLY A 58 -14.37 2.64 -8.68
CA GLY A 58 -14.48 1.18 -8.76
C GLY A 58 -13.64 0.57 -9.87
N LEU A 59 -13.77 1.09 -11.10
CA LEU A 59 -13.02 0.62 -12.26
C LEU A 59 -11.49 0.57 -12.02
N ARG A 60 -10.94 1.56 -11.31
CA ARG A 60 -9.49 1.59 -11.00
C ARG A 60 -9.09 0.49 -10.02
N ARG A 61 -9.98 0.14 -9.07
CA ARG A 61 -9.77 -0.99 -8.15
C ARG A 61 -9.95 -2.32 -8.88
N ASP A 62 -10.87 -2.40 -9.84
CA ASP A 62 -11.04 -3.59 -10.68
C ASP A 62 -9.76 -3.89 -11.48
N VAL A 63 -9.12 -2.85 -12.04
CA VAL A 63 -7.80 -2.98 -12.69
C VAL A 63 -6.75 -3.52 -11.71
N LEU A 64 -6.72 -3.02 -10.47
CA LEU A 64 -5.77 -3.52 -9.46
C LEU A 64 -6.01 -4.99 -9.09
N LEU A 65 -7.26 -5.45 -8.98
CA LEU A 65 -7.58 -6.86 -8.76
C LEU A 65 -7.11 -7.73 -9.91
N ALA A 66 -7.32 -7.29 -11.15
CA ALA A 66 -6.85 -8.00 -12.33
C ALA A 66 -5.32 -8.07 -12.40
N VAL A 67 -4.63 -6.97 -12.07
CA VAL A 67 -3.16 -6.96 -11.99
C VAL A 67 -2.65 -7.87 -10.87
N LEU A 68 -3.34 -7.95 -9.72
CA LEU A 68 -2.99 -8.90 -8.65
C LEU A 68 -3.10 -10.35 -9.11
N ALA A 69 -4.20 -10.71 -9.80
CA ALA A 69 -4.37 -12.07 -10.35
C ALA A 69 -3.25 -12.43 -11.34
N LYS A 70 -2.88 -11.49 -12.24
CA LYS A 70 -1.75 -11.69 -13.16
C LYS A 70 -0.41 -11.79 -12.43
N ALA A 71 -0.25 -11.05 -11.34
CA ALA A 71 0.97 -11.10 -10.54
C ALA A 71 1.20 -12.50 -9.95
N GLN A 72 0.13 -13.23 -9.56
CA GLN A 72 0.23 -14.60 -9.06
C GLN A 72 0.76 -15.56 -10.14
N ALA A 73 0.32 -15.41 -11.38
CA ALA A 73 0.82 -16.21 -12.51
C ALA A 73 2.27 -15.85 -12.89
N LYS A 74 2.66 -14.58 -12.68
CA LYS A 74 4.01 -14.08 -13.06
C LYS A 74 5.10 -14.43 -12.02
N VAL A 75 4.74 -14.32 -10.74
CA VAL A 75 5.62 -14.64 -9.61
C VAL A 75 4.79 -15.41 -8.59
N PRO A 76 4.99 -16.71 -8.43
CA PRO A 76 4.21 -17.56 -7.54
C PRO A 76 4.21 -17.06 -6.11
N HIS A 77 3.03 -16.82 -5.57
CA HIS A 77 2.82 -16.41 -4.19
C HIS A 77 1.39 -16.70 -3.75
N ARG A 78 1.18 -16.85 -2.46
CA ARG A 78 -0.14 -16.98 -1.84
C ARG A 78 -0.62 -15.62 -1.39
N LEU A 79 -1.84 -15.24 -1.79
CA LEU A 79 -2.51 -14.02 -1.35
C LEU A 79 -3.52 -14.36 -0.26
N TYR A 80 -3.25 -13.95 0.97
CA TYR A 80 -4.11 -14.23 2.11
C TYR A 80 -5.09 -13.09 2.43
N ALA A 81 -4.67 -11.85 2.29
CA ALA A 81 -5.58 -10.73 2.47
C ALA A 81 -5.30 -9.62 1.45
N VAL A 82 -6.38 -8.95 1.06
CA VAL A 82 -6.36 -7.76 0.24
C VAL A 82 -7.41 -6.77 0.71
N CYS A 83 -7.05 -5.49 0.74
CA CYS A 83 -7.95 -4.38 0.93
C CYS A 83 -7.50 -3.18 0.09
N LEU A 84 -8.33 -2.76 -0.86
CA LEU A 84 -8.07 -1.63 -1.74
C LEU A 84 -8.85 -0.41 -1.24
N MET A 85 -8.14 0.51 -0.59
CA MET A 85 -8.70 1.78 -0.12
C MET A 85 -8.70 2.82 -1.26
N ALA A 86 -9.14 4.05 -0.98
CA ALA A 86 -9.22 5.09 -2.01
C ALA A 86 -7.85 5.63 -2.47
N ASN A 87 -6.81 5.54 -1.64
CA ASN A 87 -5.47 6.08 -1.90
C ASN A 87 -4.32 5.16 -1.47
N HIS A 88 -4.60 3.95 -1.03
CA HIS A 88 -3.60 2.95 -0.67
C HIS A 88 -4.21 1.56 -0.69
N LEU A 89 -3.36 0.55 -0.66
CA LEU A 89 -3.78 -0.83 -0.56
C LEU A 89 -2.99 -1.56 0.53
N HIS A 90 -3.61 -2.59 1.07
CA HIS A 90 -3.00 -3.54 1.99
C HIS A 90 -3.10 -4.94 1.41
N LEU A 91 -1.98 -5.67 1.45
CA LEU A 91 -1.91 -7.08 1.07
C LEU A 91 -1.26 -7.86 2.20
N LEU A 92 -1.71 -9.11 2.41
CA LEU A 92 -0.96 -10.11 3.16
C LEU A 92 -0.60 -11.22 2.19
N ILE A 93 0.67 -11.33 1.84
CA ILE A 93 1.17 -12.29 0.86
C ILE A 93 2.28 -13.14 1.45
N LYS A 94 2.40 -14.36 0.95
CA LYS A 94 3.53 -15.25 1.21
C LYS A 94 4.09 -15.66 -0.14
N PRO A 95 5.24 -15.12 -0.58
CA PRO A 95 5.92 -15.63 -1.76
C PRO A 95 6.43 -17.03 -1.50
N GLU A 96 6.54 -17.85 -2.54
CA GLU A 96 7.18 -19.17 -2.43
C GLU A 96 8.68 -19.02 -2.11
N ASP A 97 9.31 -18.05 -2.75
CA ASP A 97 10.65 -17.59 -2.45
C ASP A 97 10.62 -16.12 -2.02
N ALA A 98 11.04 -15.85 -0.78
CA ALA A 98 11.03 -14.49 -0.21
C ALA A 98 11.91 -13.51 -1.00
N THR A 99 12.97 -13.99 -1.66
CA THR A 99 13.87 -13.17 -2.50
C THR A 99 13.14 -12.61 -3.73
N GLN A 100 12.03 -13.23 -4.16
CA GLN A 100 11.21 -12.78 -5.28
C GLN A 100 10.23 -11.65 -4.91
N LEU A 101 10.06 -11.35 -3.62
CA LEU A 101 9.14 -10.28 -3.18
C LEU A 101 9.45 -8.91 -3.84
N PRO A 102 10.70 -8.45 -3.94
CA PRO A 102 11.01 -7.21 -4.65
C PRO A 102 10.61 -7.25 -6.13
N ARG A 103 10.84 -8.37 -6.81
CA ARG A 103 10.47 -8.58 -8.21
C ARG A 103 8.95 -8.55 -8.39
N LEU A 104 8.21 -9.25 -7.53
CA LEU A 104 6.75 -9.25 -7.50
C LEU A 104 6.21 -7.82 -7.35
N MET A 105 6.68 -7.10 -6.35
CA MET A 105 6.19 -5.76 -6.04
C MET A 105 6.62 -4.70 -7.05
N HIS A 106 7.80 -4.87 -7.66
CA HIS A 106 8.22 -4.03 -8.78
C HIS A 106 7.30 -4.22 -9.99
N TRP A 107 7.08 -5.47 -10.39
CA TRP A 107 6.20 -5.79 -11.51
C TRP A 107 4.76 -5.30 -11.26
N PHE A 108 4.20 -5.60 -10.08
CA PHE A 108 2.86 -5.14 -9.69
C PHE A 108 2.76 -3.60 -9.70
N GLY A 109 3.72 -2.92 -9.08
CA GLY A 109 3.75 -1.46 -8.99
C GLY A 109 3.87 -0.80 -10.36
N TRP A 110 4.77 -1.31 -11.21
CA TRP A 110 4.97 -0.80 -12.56
C TRP A 110 3.74 -1.05 -13.45
N THR A 111 3.25 -2.29 -13.52
CA THR A 111 2.10 -2.66 -14.36
C THR A 111 0.85 -1.89 -13.96
N SER A 112 0.56 -1.81 -12.65
CA SER A 112 -0.60 -1.07 -12.16
C SER A 112 -0.48 0.44 -12.41
N ALA A 113 0.71 1.02 -12.23
CA ALA A 113 0.94 2.44 -12.50
C ALA A 113 0.72 2.76 -13.98
N MET A 114 1.26 1.95 -14.89
CA MET A 114 1.09 2.12 -16.35
C MET A 114 -0.39 2.01 -16.74
N ALA A 115 -1.09 0.96 -16.27
CA ALA A 115 -2.50 0.76 -16.59
C ALA A 115 -3.38 1.90 -16.06
N LEU A 116 -3.17 2.32 -14.80
CA LEU A 116 -3.97 3.35 -14.16
C LEU A 116 -3.67 4.76 -14.68
N ASN A 117 -2.41 5.09 -14.97
CA ASN A 117 -2.05 6.35 -15.61
C ASN A 117 -2.69 6.45 -16.99
N ARG A 118 -2.61 5.38 -17.81
CA ARG A 118 -3.26 5.32 -19.12
C ARG A 118 -4.78 5.49 -18.99
N LEU A 119 -5.43 4.75 -18.09
CA LEU A 119 -6.88 4.81 -17.85
C LEU A 119 -7.35 6.22 -17.42
N THR A 120 -6.48 7.01 -16.83
CA THR A 120 -6.83 8.31 -16.24
C THR A 120 -6.21 9.50 -16.96
N GLY A 121 -5.50 9.27 -18.07
CA GLY A 121 -4.80 10.32 -18.81
C GLY A 121 -3.73 11.05 -17.97
N ARG A 122 -3.10 10.35 -17.01
CA ARG A 122 -2.10 10.92 -16.10
C ARG A 122 -0.68 10.61 -16.56
N CYS A 123 0.22 11.53 -16.25
CA CYS A 123 1.67 11.35 -16.34
C CYS A 123 2.30 11.33 -14.94
N GLY A 124 3.53 10.81 -14.85
CA GLY A 124 4.32 10.83 -13.63
C GLY A 124 4.04 9.68 -12.66
N HIS A 125 4.55 9.81 -11.44
CA HIS A 125 4.47 8.75 -10.44
C HIS A 125 3.05 8.50 -9.98
N PHE A 126 2.60 7.25 -10.07
CA PHE A 126 1.31 6.82 -9.54
C PHE A 126 1.42 6.44 -8.05
N TRP A 127 2.47 5.71 -7.69
CA TRP A 127 2.76 5.30 -6.33
C TRP A 127 3.78 6.25 -5.67
N GLU A 128 3.59 6.56 -4.38
CA GLU A 128 4.37 7.56 -3.64
C GLU A 128 5.84 7.16 -3.47
N ALA A 129 6.09 5.89 -3.17
CA ALA A 129 7.42 5.37 -2.89
C ALA A 129 7.45 3.85 -3.10
N ARG A 130 8.58 3.23 -2.74
CA ARG A 130 8.63 1.77 -2.62
C ARG A 130 7.58 1.29 -1.61
N TYR A 131 6.97 0.13 -1.87
CA TYR A 131 6.06 -0.52 -0.94
C TYR A 131 6.69 -0.67 0.46
N TYR A 132 5.87 -0.58 1.49
CA TYR A 132 6.25 -0.95 2.84
C TYR A 132 5.93 -2.43 3.08
N ALA A 133 6.85 -3.16 3.73
CA ALA A 133 6.68 -4.58 4.03
C ALA A 133 7.05 -4.88 5.48
N THR A 134 6.18 -5.58 6.19
CA THR A 134 6.42 -6.09 7.53
C THR A 134 6.37 -7.61 7.48
N ALA A 135 7.47 -8.28 7.84
CA ALA A 135 7.54 -9.73 7.92
C ALA A 135 6.81 -10.25 9.17
N ILE A 136 6.06 -11.35 9.01
CA ILE A 136 5.34 -12.03 10.08
C ILE A 136 5.74 -13.49 10.07
N ALA A 137 6.28 -13.95 11.21
CA ALA A 137 6.77 -15.31 11.35
C ALA A 137 5.63 -16.35 11.19
N PRO A 138 5.88 -17.52 10.57
CA PRO A 138 4.86 -18.54 10.33
C PRO A 138 4.20 -19.05 11.61
N LYS A 139 4.95 -19.07 12.73
CA LYS A 139 4.48 -19.55 14.03
C LYS A 139 3.75 -18.47 14.85
N ASP A 140 3.82 -17.20 14.46
CA ASP A 140 3.14 -16.11 15.18
C ASP A 140 1.67 -15.98 14.71
N HIS A 141 0.88 -16.99 15.05
CA HIS A 141 -0.55 -17.07 14.68
C HIS A 141 -1.35 -15.86 15.16
N ARG A 142 -1.03 -15.34 16.36
CA ARG A 142 -1.71 -14.17 16.92
C ARG A 142 -1.48 -12.93 16.07
N ARG A 143 -0.25 -12.69 15.67
CA ARG A 143 0.12 -11.55 14.83
C ARG A 143 -0.50 -11.66 13.44
N VAL A 144 -0.52 -12.86 12.86
CA VAL A 144 -1.20 -13.12 11.58
C VAL A 144 -2.69 -12.77 11.69
N LEU A 145 -3.41 -13.31 12.68
CA LEU A 145 -4.85 -13.05 12.84
C LEU A 145 -5.14 -11.57 13.10
N ASN A 146 -4.31 -10.89 13.89
CA ASN A 146 -4.43 -9.45 14.11
C ASN A 146 -4.20 -8.67 12.81
N THR A 147 -3.25 -9.08 11.98
CA THR A 147 -2.97 -8.43 10.68
C THR A 147 -4.10 -8.68 9.69
N LEU A 148 -4.62 -9.91 9.59
CA LEU A 148 -5.80 -10.21 8.79
C LEU A 148 -6.98 -9.30 9.19
N ARG A 149 -7.31 -9.27 10.49
CA ARG A 149 -8.37 -8.40 11.02
C ARG A 149 -8.11 -6.93 10.74
N TYR A 150 -6.87 -6.46 10.91
CA TYR A 150 -6.49 -5.08 10.61
C TYR A 150 -6.75 -4.74 9.14
N ILE A 151 -6.32 -5.60 8.22
CA ILE A 151 -6.52 -5.39 6.77
C ILE A 151 -8.02 -5.36 6.44
N HIS A 152 -8.80 -6.32 6.95
CA HIS A 152 -10.23 -6.38 6.71
C HIS A 152 -11.02 -5.25 7.39
N ALA A 153 -10.51 -4.69 8.49
CA ALA A 153 -11.16 -3.61 9.22
C ALA A 153 -10.91 -2.21 8.61
N ASN A 154 -10.00 -2.06 7.63
CA ASN A 154 -9.67 -0.76 7.07
C ASN A 154 -10.88 0.03 6.55
N PRO A 155 -11.83 -0.55 5.79
CA PRO A 155 -13.02 0.18 5.34
C PRO A 155 -13.90 0.66 6.50
N LYS A 156 -14.04 -0.16 7.56
CA LYS A 156 -14.76 0.21 8.80
C LYS A 156 -14.03 1.29 9.57
N ALA A 157 -12.73 1.16 9.74
CA ALA A 157 -11.88 2.12 10.45
C ALA A 157 -11.84 3.49 9.76
N ALA A 158 -11.97 3.52 8.44
CA ALA A 158 -12.06 4.75 7.64
C ALA A 158 -13.48 5.33 7.55
N GLY A 159 -14.48 4.74 8.23
CA GLY A 159 -15.88 5.17 8.16
C GLY A 159 -16.57 4.91 6.81
N VAL A 160 -15.92 4.21 5.89
CA VAL A 160 -16.47 3.88 4.57
C VAL A 160 -17.57 2.82 4.66
N ARG A 161 -17.45 1.92 5.65
CA ARG A 161 -18.39 0.82 5.92
C ARG A 161 -18.73 0.73 7.40
N LYS A 162 -19.96 0.33 7.71
CA LYS A 162 -20.36 0.02 9.09
C LYS A 162 -19.81 -1.32 9.59
N GLY A 163 -19.67 -2.30 8.68
CA GLY A 163 -19.17 -3.65 8.95
C GLY A 163 -17.84 -3.96 8.26
N PHE A 164 -17.53 -5.25 8.15
CA PHE A 164 -16.29 -5.75 7.53
C PHE A 164 -16.45 -6.07 6.04
N TYR A 165 -17.68 -6.29 5.57
CA TYR A 165 -17.93 -6.59 4.16
C TYR A 165 -17.71 -5.37 3.28
N ASP A 166 -16.82 -5.49 2.31
CA ASP A 166 -16.52 -4.46 1.32
C ASP A 166 -16.14 -5.13 -0.01
N PRO A 167 -16.65 -4.66 -1.16
CA PRO A 167 -16.37 -5.27 -2.45
C PRO A 167 -14.90 -5.26 -2.86
N TYR A 168 -14.07 -4.50 -2.17
CA TYR A 168 -12.63 -4.37 -2.42
C TYR A 168 -11.75 -4.82 -1.25
N SER A 169 -12.33 -5.62 -0.34
CA SER A 169 -11.64 -6.30 0.75
C SER A 169 -12.06 -7.76 0.79
N ASN A 170 -11.12 -8.70 0.92
CA ASN A 170 -11.46 -10.12 0.87
C ASN A 170 -12.01 -10.72 2.18
N TYR A 171 -12.65 -9.89 3.03
CA TYR A 171 -13.31 -10.39 4.23
C TYR A 171 -14.38 -11.44 3.94
N GLY A 172 -15.14 -11.30 2.83
CA GLY A 172 -16.19 -12.26 2.44
C GLY A 172 -15.65 -13.66 2.17
N HIS A 173 -14.40 -13.77 1.68
CA HIS A 173 -13.70 -15.04 1.52
C HIS A 173 -13.53 -15.78 2.87
N TYR A 174 -13.33 -15.04 3.96
CA TYR A 174 -13.21 -15.58 5.33
C TYR A 174 -14.54 -15.71 6.05
N GLY A 175 -15.42 -14.73 5.94
CA GLY A 175 -16.69 -14.67 6.67
C GLY A 175 -17.79 -15.55 6.05
N ARG A 176 -17.82 -15.66 4.72
CA ARG A 176 -18.81 -16.48 4.00
C ARG A 176 -18.24 -17.75 3.40
N LEU A 177 -16.93 -17.94 3.47
CA LEU A 177 -16.20 -19.01 2.81
C LEU A 177 -16.41 -19.01 1.28
N ALA A 178 -16.65 -17.83 0.70
CA ALA A 178 -16.88 -17.64 -0.72
C ALA A 178 -15.55 -17.54 -1.47
N SER A 179 -15.34 -18.36 -2.48
CA SER A 179 -14.16 -18.26 -3.34
C SER A 179 -14.22 -16.98 -4.18
N ASP A 180 -13.23 -16.09 -4.00
CA ASP A 180 -13.07 -14.86 -4.77
C ASP A 180 -12.16 -15.03 -6.00
N GLY A 181 -11.53 -16.19 -6.14
CA GLY A 181 -10.72 -16.58 -7.29
C GLY A 181 -9.24 -16.20 -7.21
N ILE A 182 -8.83 -15.40 -6.22
CA ILE A 182 -7.42 -14.98 -6.07
C ILE A 182 -6.87 -15.17 -4.66
N SER A 183 -7.74 -15.30 -3.65
CA SER A 183 -7.31 -15.41 -2.25
C SER A 183 -7.30 -16.85 -1.76
N GLU A 184 -6.40 -17.11 -0.81
CA GLU A 184 -6.31 -18.36 -0.06
C GLU A 184 -6.54 -18.11 1.43
N TRP A 185 -6.99 -19.13 2.16
CA TRP A 185 -7.06 -19.06 3.61
C TRP A 185 -5.68 -19.24 4.22
N HIS A 186 -5.32 -18.31 5.10
CA HIS A 186 -4.06 -18.43 5.82
C HIS A 186 -4.09 -19.63 6.79
N PRO A 187 -3.01 -20.42 6.93
CA PRO A 187 -2.95 -21.54 7.86
C PRO A 187 -3.35 -21.20 9.30
N SER A 188 -3.02 -20.00 9.79
CA SER A 188 -3.45 -19.54 11.12
C SER A 188 -4.97 -19.38 11.27
N PHE A 189 -5.69 -19.07 10.18
CA PHE A 189 -7.14 -19.06 10.18
C PHE A 189 -7.71 -20.49 10.24
N LEU A 190 -7.14 -21.42 9.48
CA LEU A 190 -7.56 -22.83 9.46
C LEU A 190 -7.36 -23.52 10.80
N ARG A 191 -6.46 -23.04 11.64
CA ARG A 191 -6.25 -23.54 13.02
C ARG A 191 -7.28 -23.06 14.03
N LEU A 192 -8.18 -22.16 13.67
CA LEU A 192 -9.19 -21.63 14.62
C LEU A 192 -10.20 -22.70 15.06
N ALA A 193 -10.53 -23.64 14.19
CA ALA A 193 -11.48 -24.72 14.50
C ALA A 193 -11.23 -25.93 13.60
N PRO A 194 -11.76 -27.12 13.93
CA PRO A 194 -11.63 -28.32 13.10
C PRO A 194 -12.33 -28.23 11.73
N THR A 195 -13.35 -27.37 11.60
CA THR A 195 -14.11 -27.20 10.37
C THR A 195 -14.00 -25.78 9.84
N LEU A 196 -14.05 -25.60 8.52
CA LEU A 196 -14.01 -24.28 7.88
C LEU A 196 -15.14 -23.36 8.39
N LYS A 197 -16.35 -23.90 8.55
CA LYS A 197 -17.49 -23.16 9.11
C LYS A 197 -17.22 -22.72 10.56
N GLY A 198 -16.55 -23.56 11.33
CA GLY A 198 -16.09 -23.23 12.68
C GLY A 198 -15.03 -22.15 12.68
N CYS A 199 -14.05 -22.19 11.76
CA CYS A 199 -13.03 -21.17 11.58
C CYS A 199 -13.67 -19.82 11.26
N SER A 200 -14.60 -19.79 10.30
CA SER A 200 -15.33 -18.57 9.91
C SER A 200 -16.07 -17.94 11.10
N LYS A 201 -16.88 -18.74 11.84
CA LYS A 201 -17.60 -18.26 13.03
C LYS A 201 -16.68 -17.70 14.12
N ARG A 202 -15.54 -18.38 14.40
CA ARG A 202 -14.55 -17.88 15.38
C ARG A 202 -13.87 -16.61 14.91
N TYR A 203 -13.52 -16.55 13.62
CA TYR A 203 -12.91 -15.36 13.03
C TYR A 203 -13.87 -14.17 13.00
N GLU A 204 -15.14 -14.38 12.69
CA GLU A 204 -16.18 -13.34 12.73
C GLU A 204 -16.31 -12.75 14.15
N ARG A 205 -16.44 -13.59 15.19
CA ARG A 205 -16.45 -13.13 16.61
C ARG A 205 -15.18 -12.35 16.97
N PHE A 206 -14.03 -12.79 16.44
CA PHE A 206 -12.77 -12.08 16.65
C PHE A 206 -12.77 -10.70 15.96
N CYS A 207 -13.34 -10.58 14.78
CA CYS A 207 -13.49 -9.32 14.06
C CYS A 207 -14.49 -8.38 14.75
N GLN A 208 -15.61 -8.88 15.27
CA GLN A 208 -16.63 -8.10 15.99
C GLN A 208 -16.06 -7.38 17.22
N ARG A 209 -15.04 -7.95 17.85
CA ARG A 209 -14.34 -7.34 19.00
C ARG A 209 -13.36 -6.22 18.59
N TYR A 210 -13.24 -5.92 17.31
CA TYR A 210 -12.35 -4.86 16.81
C TYR A 210 -12.86 -3.50 17.30
N ARG A 211 -12.03 -2.81 18.06
CA ARG A 211 -12.22 -1.40 18.39
C ARG A 211 -11.21 -0.59 17.61
N HIS A 212 -11.70 0.36 16.82
CA HIS A 212 -10.84 1.31 16.17
C HIS A 212 -10.26 2.24 17.25
N HIS A 213 -8.95 2.19 17.45
CA HIS A 213 -8.30 3.27 18.17
C HIS A 213 -8.32 4.48 17.24
N ALA A 214 -9.21 5.41 17.47
CA ALA A 214 -9.10 6.74 16.88
C ALA A 214 -7.67 7.20 17.23
N LYS A 215 -6.80 7.28 16.24
CA LYS A 215 -5.56 8.05 16.38
C LYS A 215 -6.06 9.41 16.80
N GLY A 216 -5.79 9.79 18.06
CA GLY A 216 -6.16 11.11 18.55
C GLY A 216 -5.80 12.08 17.46
N ALA A 217 -6.76 12.85 16.99
CA ALA A 217 -6.52 13.80 15.94
C ALA A 217 -5.31 14.57 16.40
N SER A 218 -4.18 14.34 15.75
CA SER A 218 -3.00 15.16 15.98
C SER A 218 -3.52 16.56 15.87
N LYS A 219 -3.57 17.29 16.98
CA LYS A 219 -3.97 18.69 17.01
C LYS A 219 -2.90 19.49 16.31
N CYS A 220 -2.72 19.20 15.03
CA CYS A 220 -1.93 20.02 14.14
C CYS A 220 -2.74 21.29 13.89
N HIS A 221 -2.81 22.15 14.90
CA HIS A 221 -3.41 23.47 14.81
C HIS A 221 -2.82 24.33 13.69
N TRP A 222 -1.70 23.88 13.12
CA TRP A 222 -1.02 24.59 12.05
C TRP A 222 -1.67 24.39 10.68
N GLY A 223 -2.36 23.27 10.45
CA GLY A 223 -2.93 22.92 9.13
C GLY A 223 -4.29 23.56 8.84
N SER A 224 -5.17 23.75 9.81
CA SER A 224 -6.57 24.09 9.54
C SER A 224 -6.76 25.53 9.04
N ARG A 225 -6.01 26.51 9.54
CA ARG A 225 -6.07 27.91 9.07
C ARG A 225 -5.42 28.08 7.70
N MET A 226 -4.32 27.39 7.45
CA MET A 226 -3.60 27.48 6.18
C MET A 226 -4.34 26.70 5.07
N LEU A 227 -4.93 25.54 5.38
CA LEU A 227 -5.80 24.80 4.47
C LEU A 227 -7.06 25.62 4.09
N LYS A 228 -7.67 26.31 5.04
CA LYS A 228 -8.81 27.20 4.76
C LYS A 228 -8.42 28.31 3.79
N ARG A 229 -7.29 28.99 4.00
CA ARG A 229 -6.76 30.01 3.08
C ARG A 229 -6.41 29.45 1.70
N LEU A 230 -5.81 28.25 1.62
CA LEU A 230 -5.49 27.61 0.35
C LEU A 230 -6.75 27.18 -0.42
N VAL A 231 -7.76 26.68 0.27
CA VAL A 231 -9.07 26.33 -0.36
C VAL A 231 -9.81 27.57 -0.81
N GLU A 232 -9.77 28.64 -0.04
CA GLU A 232 -10.37 29.94 -0.41
C GLU A 232 -9.62 30.59 -1.58
N SER A 233 -8.29 30.53 -1.62
CA SER A 233 -7.50 31.03 -2.74
C SER A 233 -7.67 30.17 -4.01
N SER A 234 -7.90 28.85 -3.87
CA SER A 234 -8.17 27.96 -5.00
C SER A 234 -9.56 28.21 -5.61
N ARG A 235 -10.56 28.59 -4.79
CA ARG A 235 -11.90 28.94 -5.26
C ARG A 235 -11.91 30.26 -6.04
N SER A 236 -11.10 31.24 -5.65
CA SER A 236 -10.98 32.50 -6.37
C SER A 236 -10.24 32.38 -7.72
N ASN A 237 -9.40 31.31 -7.88
CA ASN A 237 -8.65 31.08 -9.10
C ASN A 237 -9.32 30.14 -10.11
N SER A 238 -10.45 29.50 -9.74
CA SER A 238 -11.18 28.58 -10.64
C SER A 238 -11.85 29.27 -11.82
N ASN A 239 -11.99 30.59 -11.79
CA ASN A 239 -12.55 31.38 -12.90
C ASN A 239 -11.51 31.91 -13.91
N LYS A 240 -10.20 31.68 -13.69
CA LYS A 240 -9.19 31.94 -14.70
C LYS A 240 -8.94 30.65 -15.50
N LYS A 241 -9.62 30.51 -16.64
CA LYS A 241 -9.24 29.53 -17.68
C LYS A 241 -7.75 29.68 -17.92
N LYS A 242 -6.95 28.67 -17.52
CA LYS A 242 -5.53 28.60 -17.88
C LYS A 242 -5.42 28.64 -19.41
N ARG A 243 -4.97 29.77 -19.96
CA ARG A 243 -4.47 29.82 -21.32
C ARG A 243 -3.28 28.86 -21.39
N ILE A 244 -3.45 27.77 -22.09
CA ILE A 244 -2.37 26.83 -22.46
C ILE A 244 -1.42 27.62 -23.34
N SER A 245 -0.15 27.75 -22.94
CA SER A 245 0.88 28.39 -23.74
C SER A 245 1.04 27.65 -25.06
N PRO A 246 1.17 28.38 -26.23
CA PRO A 246 1.23 27.74 -27.53
C PRO A 246 2.55 27.02 -27.83
N GLY A 247 3.13 26.32 -26.90
CA GLY A 247 4.38 25.56 -27.05
C GLY A 247 4.39 24.21 -26.34
N GLN A 248 3.39 23.93 -25.53
CA GLN A 248 3.18 22.58 -25.02
C GLN A 248 2.31 21.80 -26.03
N GLN A 249 2.92 21.36 -27.10
CA GLN A 249 2.39 20.25 -27.90
C GLN A 249 2.30 19.06 -26.95
N GLN A 250 1.07 18.75 -26.50
CA GLN A 250 0.78 17.40 -26.05
C GLN A 250 1.16 16.51 -27.23
N LEU A 251 2.25 15.74 -27.08
CA LEU A 251 2.51 14.63 -27.97
C LEU A 251 1.20 13.86 -28.09
N PRO A 252 0.65 13.67 -29.28
CA PRO A 252 -0.53 12.87 -29.46
C PRO A 252 -0.11 11.43 -29.16
N PHE A 253 -0.16 11.04 -27.88
CA PHE A 253 -0.35 9.64 -27.59
C PHE A 253 -1.69 9.30 -28.23
N ALA A 254 -1.63 8.72 -29.41
CA ALA A 254 -2.79 8.13 -30.05
C ALA A 254 -3.41 7.19 -29.01
N PHE A 255 -4.49 7.66 -28.41
CA PHE A 255 -5.27 6.88 -27.47
C PHE A 255 -5.94 5.81 -28.32
N ASP A 256 -5.27 4.65 -28.48
CA ASP A 256 -5.89 3.52 -29.11
C ASP A 256 -7.09 3.14 -28.22
N ALA A 257 -8.29 3.42 -28.71
CA ALA A 257 -9.55 3.11 -28.02
C ALA A 257 -9.64 1.61 -27.64
N ARG A 258 -8.92 0.74 -28.35
CA ARG A 258 -8.80 -0.69 -28.05
C ARG A 258 -8.03 -0.97 -26.77
N LEU A 259 -7.18 -0.05 -26.32
CA LEU A 259 -6.42 -0.18 -25.05
C LEU A 259 -7.20 0.33 -23.84
N ASN A 260 -8.36 0.96 -24.04
CA ASN A 260 -9.26 1.40 -22.96
C ASN A 260 -10.21 0.30 -22.51
N GLN A 261 -10.33 -0.81 -23.23
CA GLN A 261 -11.08 -1.96 -22.79
C GLN A 261 -10.18 -2.82 -21.91
N ILE A 262 -10.55 -2.94 -20.64
CA ILE A 262 -9.98 -3.97 -19.77
C ILE A 262 -10.34 -5.30 -20.42
N PRO A 263 -9.36 -6.19 -20.71
CA PRO A 263 -9.67 -7.51 -21.27
C PRO A 263 -10.76 -8.19 -20.44
N ASP A 264 -11.74 -8.83 -21.07
CA ASP A 264 -12.90 -9.43 -20.40
C ASP A 264 -12.49 -10.38 -19.28
N GLU A 265 -11.42 -11.15 -19.47
CA GLU A 265 -10.84 -12.01 -18.45
C GLU A 265 -10.49 -11.26 -17.16
N TRP A 266 -9.95 -10.05 -17.27
CA TRP A 266 -9.58 -9.23 -16.12
C TRP A 266 -10.79 -8.65 -15.43
N TYR A 267 -11.81 -8.30 -16.21
CA TYR A 267 -13.07 -7.82 -15.68
C TYR A 267 -13.79 -8.93 -14.91
N GLN A 268 -13.77 -10.16 -15.41
CA GLN A 268 -14.37 -11.32 -14.75
C GLN A 268 -13.71 -11.61 -13.38
N VAL A 269 -12.40 -11.47 -13.26
CA VAL A 269 -11.71 -11.59 -11.96
C VAL A 269 -12.26 -10.58 -10.96
N ALA A 270 -12.38 -9.32 -11.35
CA ALA A 270 -12.89 -8.26 -10.47
C ALA A 270 -14.37 -8.48 -10.10
N VAL A 271 -15.19 -8.92 -11.05
CA VAL A 271 -16.61 -9.24 -10.81
C VAL A 271 -16.73 -10.37 -9.81
N ARG A 272 -15.99 -11.47 -10.01
CA ARG A 272 -15.99 -12.63 -9.10
C ARG A 272 -15.55 -12.22 -7.69
N PHE A 273 -14.47 -11.46 -7.59
CA PHE A 273 -13.97 -10.95 -6.32
C PHE A 273 -15.02 -10.10 -5.60
N ARG A 274 -15.62 -9.12 -6.29
CA ARG A 274 -16.64 -8.23 -5.69
C ARG A 274 -17.90 -8.99 -5.27
N ARG A 275 -18.35 -9.97 -6.06
CA ARG A 275 -19.51 -10.82 -5.72
C ARG A 275 -19.27 -11.64 -4.45
N ALA A 276 -18.07 -12.19 -4.28
CA ALA A 276 -17.70 -12.95 -3.09
C ALA A 276 -17.64 -12.09 -1.83
N ASN A 277 -17.15 -10.87 -1.94
CA ASN A 277 -16.77 -10.03 -0.81
C ASN A 277 -17.71 -8.84 -0.54
N GLY A 278 -18.56 -8.47 -1.50
CA GLY A 278 -19.48 -7.34 -1.39
C GLY A 278 -20.56 -7.51 -0.30
N ILE A 279 -21.27 -6.43 -0.01
CA ILE A 279 -22.38 -6.41 0.92
C ILE A 279 -23.58 -7.14 0.28
N ARG A 280 -24.25 -8.00 1.04
CA ARG A 280 -25.52 -8.64 0.69
C ARG A 280 -26.62 -8.11 1.62
N ASP A 281 -27.88 -8.23 1.22
CA ASP A 281 -29.00 -7.69 2.01
C ASP A 281 -29.05 -8.22 3.44
N GLY A 282 -28.72 -9.49 3.69
CA GLY A 282 -28.66 -10.07 5.03
C GLY A 282 -27.46 -9.64 5.89
N ASP A 283 -26.48 -8.88 5.35
CA ASP A 283 -25.31 -8.40 6.12
C ASP A 283 -25.62 -7.11 6.88
N ARG A 284 -26.68 -6.38 6.49
CA ARG A 284 -27.09 -5.12 7.14
C ARG A 284 -27.66 -5.35 8.54
N GLU A 285 -28.29 -6.50 8.76
CA GLU A 285 -28.91 -6.86 10.06
C GLU A 285 -27.90 -7.36 11.09
N ARG A 286 -26.73 -7.85 10.66
CA ARG A 286 -25.68 -8.35 11.55
C ARG A 286 -24.65 -7.29 11.99
N SER A 287 -24.87 -6.05 11.61
CA SER A 287 -23.92 -4.94 11.83
C SER A 287 -24.37 -3.95 12.92
N ILE A 288 -25.38 -4.32 13.73
CA ILE A 288 -25.89 -3.53 14.86
C ILE A 288 -25.23 -3.97 16.16
#